data_ca0dd5c5220699310721a0d060d72ce5
#
_entry.id   ca0dd5c5220699310721a0d060d72ce5
#
_cell.length_a   1.000
_cell.length_b   1.000
_cell.length_c   1.000
_cell.angle_alpha   90.00
_cell.angle_beta   90.00
_cell.angle_gamma   90.00
#
_symmetry.space_group_name_H-M   'P 1'
#
loop_
_entity.id
_entity.type
_entity.pdbx_description
1 polymer ?
#
loop_
_entity_poly.entity_id
_entity_poly.type
_entity_poly.pdbx_seq_one_letter_code
_entity_poly.pdbx_strand_id
1 'polypeptide(L)'
;MAQDPALRRHIDSRLDVLKRQRQSWEPSWRELSRFVNPRRGQFFSAPNQGGRGAQANAAILDPTALFALRTLVAGLMSGVTSPARPWFRLSIPDRRVASLAPVKVWLDECAERMRMVFNAGNLYSALPLIYEELGQFGTGCAIVEFDREDVIRLYTLSTGEYWLGLDWRGRVDTLARRFMYSYRQIEARWPEHGIAEISERARGADADTEIAVLHMIEPNTGYEKGRLDQTGKRFRSVYWREGGGQSAGDMDGEFIHCGGYSQFPALTPR
;
A
#
# COMPACT_ATOMS: atom_id res chain seq x y z
N MET A 1 -23.31 6.92 -3.58
CA MET A 1 -22.40 6.99 -4.74
C MET A 1 -23.04 6.24 -5.88
N ALA A 2 -23.09 6.83 -7.09
CA ALA A 2 -23.65 6.12 -8.24
C ALA A 2 -22.69 4.99 -8.64
N GLN A 3 -23.22 3.78 -8.77
CA GLN A 3 -22.53 2.64 -9.37
C GLN A 3 -22.29 3.00 -10.85
N ASP A 4 -21.05 3.18 -11.26
CA ASP A 4 -20.70 3.42 -12.67
C ASP A 4 -20.23 2.11 -13.32
N PRO A 5 -21.08 1.46 -14.15
CA PRO A 5 -20.73 0.19 -14.79
C PRO A 5 -19.56 0.32 -15.77
N ALA A 6 -19.32 1.50 -16.33
CA ALA A 6 -18.20 1.72 -17.25
C ALA A 6 -16.89 1.77 -16.47
N LEU A 7 -16.87 2.49 -15.36
CA LEU A 7 -15.73 2.52 -14.43
C LEU A 7 -15.42 1.13 -13.90
N ARG A 8 -16.45 0.36 -13.54
CA ARG A 8 -16.27 -0.99 -13.02
C ARG A 8 -15.59 -1.90 -14.04
N ARG A 9 -16.10 -1.96 -15.28
CA ARG A 9 -15.49 -2.75 -16.35
C ARG A 9 -14.05 -2.34 -16.64
N HIS A 10 -13.77 -1.04 -16.62
CA HIS A 10 -12.41 -0.53 -16.79
C HIS A 10 -11.47 -1.05 -15.70
N ILE A 11 -11.86 -0.94 -14.43
CA ILE A 11 -11.05 -1.36 -13.28
C ILE A 11 -10.81 -2.87 -13.29
N ASP A 12 -11.85 -3.68 -13.56
CA ASP A 12 -11.71 -5.13 -13.62
C ASP A 12 -10.77 -5.55 -14.75
N SER A 13 -10.93 -4.98 -15.95
CA SER A 13 -10.02 -5.23 -17.08
C SER A 13 -8.58 -4.82 -16.75
N ARG A 14 -8.40 -3.68 -16.10
CA ARG A 14 -7.07 -3.22 -15.69
C ARG A 14 -6.43 -4.13 -14.65
N LEU A 15 -7.19 -4.56 -13.66
CA LEU A 15 -6.74 -5.51 -12.64
C LEU A 15 -6.30 -6.84 -13.26
N ASP A 16 -7.05 -7.36 -14.23
CA ASP A 16 -6.70 -8.61 -14.92
C ASP A 16 -5.41 -8.49 -15.74
N VAL A 17 -5.15 -7.34 -16.35
CA VAL A 17 -3.86 -7.06 -17.00
C VAL A 17 -2.73 -7.10 -15.99
N LEU A 18 -2.87 -6.42 -14.85
CA LEU A 18 -1.85 -6.39 -13.80
C LEU A 18 -1.60 -7.78 -13.19
N LYS A 19 -2.65 -8.57 -12.99
CA LYS A 19 -2.54 -9.97 -12.53
C LYS A 19 -1.70 -10.81 -13.50
N ARG A 20 -1.99 -10.72 -14.81
CA ARG A 20 -1.24 -11.44 -15.85
C ARG A 20 0.23 -11.01 -15.91
N GLN A 21 0.51 -9.71 -15.80
CA GLN A 21 1.89 -9.20 -15.79
C GLN A 21 2.70 -9.73 -14.61
N ARG A 22 2.09 -9.85 -13.42
CA ARG A 22 2.76 -10.37 -12.23
C ARG A 22 2.96 -11.88 -12.28
N GLN A 23 2.12 -12.60 -12.99
CA GLN A 23 2.09 -14.07 -13.00
C GLN A 23 3.46 -14.72 -13.30
N SER A 24 4.29 -14.09 -14.13
CA SER A 24 5.63 -14.60 -14.46
C SER A 24 6.60 -14.57 -13.27
N TRP A 25 6.38 -13.69 -12.30
CA TRP A 25 7.26 -13.53 -11.12
C TRP A 25 6.81 -14.40 -9.93
N GLU A 26 5.54 -14.76 -9.87
CA GLU A 26 4.97 -15.48 -8.73
C GLU A 26 5.67 -16.81 -8.38
N PRO A 27 6.08 -17.67 -9.32
CA PRO A 27 6.78 -18.91 -8.98
C PRO A 27 8.05 -18.65 -8.18
N SER A 28 8.92 -17.74 -8.65
CA SER A 28 10.16 -17.37 -7.97
C SER A 28 9.89 -16.73 -6.59
N TRP A 29 8.92 -15.86 -6.49
CA TRP A 29 8.56 -15.24 -5.21
C TRP A 29 7.99 -16.25 -4.21
N ARG A 30 7.22 -17.23 -4.66
CA ARG A 30 6.72 -18.32 -3.81
C ARG A 30 7.87 -19.16 -3.27
N GLU A 31 8.87 -19.45 -4.10
CA GLU A 31 10.06 -20.20 -3.69
C GLU A 31 10.86 -19.40 -2.65
N LEU A 32 11.13 -18.12 -2.90
CA LEU A 32 11.80 -17.23 -1.96
C LEU A 32 11.03 -17.12 -0.63
N SER A 33 9.72 -16.94 -0.69
CA SER A 33 8.88 -16.94 0.52
C SER A 33 9.02 -18.26 1.30
N ARG A 34 8.98 -19.40 0.61
CA ARG A 34 9.02 -20.71 1.26
C ARG A 34 10.34 -21.00 1.97
N PHE A 35 11.48 -20.61 1.39
CA PHE A 35 12.80 -21.01 1.85
C PHE A 35 13.57 -19.92 2.61
N VAL A 36 13.26 -18.65 2.41
CA VAL A 36 13.94 -17.54 3.10
C VAL A 36 13.14 -17.04 4.30
N ASN A 37 11.93 -16.57 4.08
CA ASN A 37 11.07 -16.07 5.16
C ASN A 37 9.59 -16.37 4.86
N PRO A 38 9.06 -17.51 5.33
CA PRO A 38 7.67 -17.92 5.06
C PRO A 38 6.61 -17.03 5.68
N ARG A 39 6.99 -16.15 6.59
CA ARG A 39 6.08 -15.17 7.21
C ARG A 39 5.87 -13.93 6.35
N ARG A 40 6.64 -13.79 5.26
CA ARG A 40 6.52 -12.74 4.26
C ARG A 40 6.05 -13.30 2.92
N GLY A 41 5.28 -12.49 2.23
CA GLY A 41 4.65 -12.90 0.98
C GLY A 41 3.29 -13.58 1.20
N GLN A 42 2.25 -12.98 0.67
CA GLN A 42 0.87 -13.49 0.79
C GLN A 42 0.52 -14.43 -0.37
N PHE A 43 1.34 -15.49 -0.54
CA PHE A 43 1.16 -16.43 -1.66
C PHE A 43 0.49 -17.74 -1.27
N PHE A 44 0.53 -18.09 0.03
CA PHE A 44 0.14 -19.42 0.51
C PHE A 44 -1.16 -19.42 1.31
N SER A 45 -1.60 -18.28 1.82
CA SER A 45 -2.83 -18.17 2.59
C SER A 45 -3.97 -17.85 1.66
N ALA A 46 -4.99 -18.71 1.61
CA ALA A 46 -6.28 -18.30 1.08
C ALA A 46 -6.79 -17.15 1.97
N PRO A 47 -7.39 -16.11 1.39
CA PRO A 47 -7.84 -14.95 2.15
C PRO A 47 -8.79 -15.25 3.30
N ASN A 48 -9.54 -16.37 3.18
CA ASN A 48 -10.55 -16.81 4.14
C ASN A 48 -10.04 -17.91 5.10
N GLN A 49 -8.83 -18.42 4.90
CA GLN A 49 -8.21 -19.34 5.85
C GLN A 49 -7.28 -18.51 6.71
N GLY A 50 -7.71 -18.20 7.92
CA GLY A 50 -6.93 -17.49 8.91
C GLY A 50 -5.62 -18.24 9.22
N GLY A 51 -4.68 -18.18 8.29
CA GLY A 51 -3.32 -18.72 8.42
C GLY A 51 -2.47 -18.01 9.49
N ARG A 52 -3.12 -17.27 10.36
CA ARG A 52 -2.55 -16.64 11.56
C ARG A 52 -2.15 -17.74 12.55
N GLY A 53 -1.01 -18.40 12.34
CA GLY A 53 -0.48 -19.43 13.25
C GLY A 53 -0.17 -20.77 12.61
N ALA A 54 -0.41 -20.94 11.31
CA ALA A 54 0.06 -22.12 10.60
C ALA A 54 1.60 -22.25 10.68
N GLN A 55 2.10 -23.47 10.78
CA GLN A 55 3.54 -23.73 10.77
C GLN A 55 4.15 -23.36 9.40
N ALA A 56 4.51 -22.11 9.25
CA ALA A 56 5.10 -21.60 8.01
C ALA A 56 6.56 -22.07 7.80
N ASN A 57 7.23 -22.51 8.85
CA ASN A 57 8.68 -22.78 8.86
C ASN A 57 9.07 -24.22 8.53
N ALA A 58 8.13 -25.12 8.24
CA ALA A 58 8.42 -26.55 8.04
C ALA A 58 9.38 -26.87 6.88
N ALA A 59 9.52 -25.96 5.92
CA ALA A 59 10.42 -26.15 4.77
C ALA A 59 11.84 -25.58 5.00
N ILE A 60 12.07 -24.86 6.09
CA ILE A 60 13.38 -24.25 6.38
C ILE A 60 14.22 -25.26 7.15
N LEU A 61 15.20 -25.85 6.49
CA LEU A 61 16.20 -26.73 7.10
C LEU A 61 17.40 -25.95 7.65
N ASP A 62 17.78 -24.87 6.97
CA ASP A 62 18.88 -23.98 7.34
C ASP A 62 18.41 -22.52 7.41
N PRO A 63 18.51 -21.85 8.56
CA PRO A 63 18.07 -20.47 8.72
C PRO A 63 19.07 -19.42 8.25
N THR A 64 20.19 -19.79 7.62
CA THR A 64 21.27 -18.87 7.18
C THR A 64 20.72 -17.75 6.28
N ALA A 65 19.83 -18.05 5.34
CA ALA A 65 19.23 -17.05 4.45
C ALA A 65 18.40 -16.02 5.22
N LEU A 66 17.64 -16.46 6.24
CA LEU A 66 16.85 -15.56 7.09
C LEU A 66 17.77 -14.64 7.93
N PHE A 67 18.86 -15.17 8.48
CA PHE A 67 19.82 -14.36 9.23
C PHE A 67 20.53 -13.35 8.32
N ALA A 68 20.92 -13.75 7.11
CA ALA A 68 21.51 -12.85 6.13
C ALA A 68 20.55 -11.70 5.75
N LEU A 69 19.27 -12.01 5.51
CA LEU A 69 18.23 -11.01 5.24
C LEU A 69 18.08 -10.02 6.42
N ARG A 70 18.01 -10.52 7.65
CA ARG A 70 17.92 -9.66 8.85
C ARG A 70 19.15 -8.78 9.03
N THR A 71 20.34 -9.29 8.75
CA THR A 71 21.58 -8.52 8.78
C THR A 71 21.57 -7.42 7.72
N LEU A 72 21.12 -7.72 6.52
CA LEU A 72 20.93 -6.71 5.46
C LEU A 72 19.96 -5.61 5.90
N VAL A 73 18.79 -5.97 6.43
CA VAL A 73 17.78 -5.01 6.91
C VAL A 73 18.35 -4.12 8.03
N ALA A 74 19.03 -4.72 9.01
CA ALA A 74 19.68 -3.96 10.08
C ALA A 74 20.76 -3.01 9.55
N GLY A 75 21.55 -3.44 8.55
CA GLY A 75 22.55 -2.62 7.87
C GLY A 75 21.92 -1.43 7.13
N LEU A 76 20.82 -1.65 6.42
CA LEU A 76 20.09 -0.56 5.74
C LEU A 76 19.48 0.42 6.75
N MET A 77 18.88 -0.07 7.82
CA MET A 77 18.33 0.79 8.87
C MET A 77 19.41 1.63 9.56
N SER A 78 20.55 1.05 9.91
CA SER A 78 21.62 1.77 10.59
C SER A 78 22.39 2.68 9.64
N GLY A 79 22.59 2.26 8.39
CA GLY A 79 23.43 2.97 7.42
C GLY A 79 22.69 4.04 6.62
N VAL A 80 21.45 3.79 6.21
CA VAL A 80 20.70 4.66 5.28
C VAL A 80 19.66 5.51 5.99
N THR A 81 18.82 4.91 6.85
CA THR A 81 17.64 5.58 7.44
C THR A 81 17.63 5.49 8.96
N SER A 82 18.77 5.75 9.59
CA SER A 82 18.89 5.67 11.05
C SER A 82 18.02 6.73 11.75
N PRO A 83 17.17 6.33 12.72
CA PRO A 83 16.43 7.32 13.53
C PRO A 83 17.34 8.14 14.45
N ALA A 84 18.53 7.63 14.79
CA ALA A 84 19.45 8.27 15.71
C ALA A 84 20.26 9.43 15.11
N ARG A 85 20.26 9.58 13.79
CA ARG A 85 21.04 10.63 13.10
C ARG A 85 20.29 11.17 11.89
N PRO A 86 20.57 12.48 11.52
CA PRO A 86 20.02 13.03 10.28
C PRO A 86 20.52 12.24 9.07
N TRP A 87 19.60 11.65 8.29
CA TRP A 87 19.92 10.88 7.11
C TRP A 87 19.50 11.56 5.80
N PHE A 88 18.84 12.72 5.88
CA PHE A 88 18.49 13.55 4.73
C PHE A 88 18.70 15.04 5.04
N ARG A 89 18.84 15.85 4.00
CA ARG A 89 18.87 17.30 4.05
C ARG A 89 17.96 17.86 2.97
N LEU A 90 17.35 19.00 3.26
CA LEU A 90 16.59 19.77 2.29
C LEU A 90 17.52 20.73 1.55
N SER A 91 17.27 20.91 0.26
CA SER A 91 18.03 21.84 -0.59
C SER A 91 17.12 22.48 -1.63
N ILE A 92 17.52 23.64 -2.12
CA ILE A 92 16.86 24.33 -3.23
C ILE A 92 17.76 24.19 -4.47
N PRO A 93 17.20 24.03 -5.67
CA PRO A 93 17.97 23.92 -6.92
C PRO A 93 18.83 25.14 -7.22
N ASP A 94 18.38 26.34 -6.87
CA ASP A 94 19.15 27.58 -7.03
C ASP A 94 20.22 27.68 -5.94
N ARG A 95 21.48 27.49 -6.32
CA ARG A 95 22.65 27.55 -5.42
C ARG A 95 22.85 28.93 -4.75
N ARG A 96 22.48 30.02 -5.44
CA ARG A 96 22.62 31.38 -4.89
C ARG A 96 21.65 31.58 -3.74
N VAL A 97 20.38 31.19 -3.93
CA VAL A 97 19.35 31.25 -2.89
C VAL A 97 19.69 30.28 -1.74
N ALA A 98 20.11 29.06 -2.08
CA ALA A 98 20.51 28.05 -1.08
C ALA A 98 21.70 28.47 -0.21
N SER A 99 22.55 29.40 -0.68
CA SER A 99 23.71 29.90 0.08
C SER A 99 23.37 30.96 1.14
N LEU A 100 22.18 31.56 1.04
CA LEU A 100 21.74 32.61 1.97
C LEU A 100 21.50 32.02 3.37
N ALA A 101 22.06 32.70 4.41
CA ALA A 101 21.96 32.21 5.78
C ALA A 101 20.52 32.00 6.28
N PRO A 102 19.56 32.91 6.04
CA PRO A 102 18.16 32.68 6.43
C PRO A 102 17.52 31.47 5.77
N VAL A 103 17.89 31.20 4.50
CA VAL A 103 17.33 30.03 3.75
C VAL A 103 17.89 28.73 4.33
N LYS A 104 19.19 28.68 4.68
CA LYS A 104 19.77 27.50 5.31
C LYS A 104 19.09 27.18 6.65
N VAL A 105 18.92 28.19 7.50
CA VAL A 105 18.26 28.05 8.80
C VAL A 105 16.84 27.53 8.60
N TRP A 106 16.07 28.10 7.67
CA TRP A 106 14.72 27.65 7.39
C TRP A 106 14.65 26.21 6.87
N LEU A 107 15.57 25.81 5.98
CA LEU A 107 15.63 24.44 5.47
C LEU A 107 16.00 23.44 6.58
N ASP A 108 16.93 23.80 7.47
CA ASP A 108 17.32 22.97 8.61
C ASP A 108 16.15 22.80 9.60
N GLU A 109 15.41 23.89 9.90
CA GLU A 109 14.20 23.84 10.73
C GLU A 109 13.10 22.94 10.09
N CYS A 110 12.89 23.04 8.78
CA CYS A 110 11.95 22.20 8.07
C CYS A 110 12.37 20.71 8.16
N ALA A 111 13.66 20.42 7.95
CA ALA A 111 14.18 19.07 8.06
C ALA A 111 14.02 18.50 9.47
N GLU A 112 14.22 19.33 10.50
CA GLU A 112 14.01 18.95 11.90
C GLU A 112 12.55 18.62 12.19
N ARG A 113 11.61 19.48 11.75
CA ARG A 113 10.17 19.22 11.89
C ARG A 113 9.75 17.92 11.17
N MET A 114 10.28 17.66 9.96
CA MET A 114 10.04 16.41 9.26
C MET A 114 10.53 15.20 10.07
N ARG A 115 11.73 15.28 10.67
CA ARG A 115 12.25 14.20 11.53
C ARG A 115 11.37 13.97 12.76
N MET A 116 10.87 15.03 13.39
CA MET A 116 9.91 14.90 14.52
C MET A 116 8.66 14.15 14.09
N VAL A 117 8.07 14.48 12.93
CA VAL A 117 6.91 13.78 12.38
C VAL A 117 7.23 12.32 12.08
N PHE A 118 8.40 12.03 11.50
CA PHE A 118 8.83 10.66 11.21
C PHE A 118 9.04 9.83 12.48
N ASN A 119 9.52 10.45 13.56
CA ASN A 119 9.69 9.80 14.86
C ASN A 119 8.37 9.57 15.59
N ALA A 120 7.43 10.51 15.46
CA ALA A 120 6.09 10.38 16.09
C ALA A 120 5.23 9.34 15.37
N GLY A 121 5.31 9.29 14.04
CA GLY A 121 4.56 8.34 13.23
C GLY A 121 5.20 6.95 13.18
N ASN A 122 4.72 6.13 12.26
CA ASN A 122 5.15 4.73 12.11
C ASN A 122 6.25 4.50 11.07
N LEU A 123 6.95 5.55 10.60
CA LEU A 123 7.95 5.42 9.54
C LEU A 123 9.04 4.39 9.89
N TYR A 124 9.66 4.51 11.06
CA TYR A 124 10.77 3.64 11.47
C TYR A 124 10.34 2.22 11.85
N SER A 125 9.06 1.98 12.06
CA SER A 125 8.49 0.64 12.17
C SER A 125 8.15 0.05 10.79
N ALA A 126 7.83 0.89 9.81
CA ALA A 126 7.48 0.49 8.45
C ALA A 126 8.70 0.20 7.57
N LEU A 127 9.78 1.01 7.69
CA LEU A 127 10.98 0.88 6.86
C LEU A 127 11.64 -0.51 6.92
N PRO A 128 11.84 -1.15 8.09
CA PRO A 128 12.40 -2.50 8.16
C PRO A 128 11.58 -3.51 7.36
N LEU A 129 10.25 -3.38 7.36
CA LEU A 129 9.35 -4.24 6.62
C LEU A 129 9.51 -4.06 5.10
N ILE A 130 9.69 -2.81 4.65
CA ILE A 130 9.94 -2.49 3.23
C ILE A 130 11.31 -3.02 2.81
N TYR A 131 12.33 -2.88 3.65
CA TYR A 131 13.68 -3.40 3.38
C TYR A 131 13.72 -4.92 3.35
N GLU A 132 12.92 -5.59 4.19
CA GLU A 132 12.77 -7.03 4.19
C GLU A 132 12.15 -7.52 2.87
N GLU A 133 11.06 -6.87 2.41
CA GLU A 133 10.43 -7.16 1.12
C GLU A 133 11.40 -6.90 -0.06
N LEU A 134 12.11 -5.77 -0.01
CA LEU A 134 13.09 -5.41 -1.04
C LEU A 134 14.26 -6.40 -1.09
N GLY A 135 14.80 -6.78 0.06
CA GLY A 135 15.91 -7.74 0.15
C GLY A 135 15.52 -9.16 -0.27
N GLN A 136 14.29 -9.57 0.00
CA GLN A 136 13.79 -10.91 -0.32
C GLN A 136 13.25 -11.03 -1.75
N PHE A 137 12.45 -10.08 -2.20
CA PHE A 137 11.70 -10.17 -3.46
C PHE A 137 12.20 -9.22 -4.56
N GLY A 138 13.14 -8.32 -4.23
CA GLY A 138 13.61 -7.29 -5.15
C GLY A 138 12.61 -6.14 -5.35
N THR A 139 11.52 -6.11 -4.60
CA THR A 139 10.48 -5.08 -4.68
C THR A 139 9.86 -4.87 -3.32
N GLY A 140 9.47 -3.63 -3.04
CA GLY A 140 8.72 -3.28 -1.84
C GLY A 140 7.64 -2.28 -2.18
N CYS A 141 6.59 -2.21 -1.36
CA CYS A 141 5.53 -1.24 -1.54
C CYS A 141 4.99 -0.75 -0.20
N ALA A 142 4.80 0.56 -0.09
CA ALA A 142 4.09 1.17 1.01
C ALA A 142 3.24 2.34 0.51
N ILE A 143 2.05 2.51 1.06
CA ILE A 143 1.19 3.66 0.80
C ILE A 143 1.40 4.65 1.94
N VAL A 144 1.63 5.92 1.58
CA VAL A 144 1.73 7.03 2.53
C VAL A 144 0.40 7.77 2.52
N GLU A 145 -0.27 7.79 3.65
CA GLU A 145 -1.53 8.51 3.84
C GLU A 145 -1.36 9.60 4.90
N PHE A 146 -2.18 10.64 4.78
CA PHE A 146 -2.31 11.63 5.84
C PHE A 146 -3.04 11.00 7.04
N ASP A 147 -2.51 11.23 8.23
CA ASP A 147 -3.11 10.82 9.50
C ASP A 147 -3.40 12.05 10.36
N ARG A 148 -4.56 12.05 11.04
CA ARG A 148 -4.96 13.20 11.87
C ARG A 148 -4.23 13.28 13.20
N GLU A 149 -3.73 12.15 13.69
CA GLU A 149 -3.00 12.05 14.96
C GLU A 149 -1.49 12.18 14.73
N ASP A 150 -0.94 11.38 13.81
CA ASP A 150 0.51 11.27 13.59
C ASP A 150 0.99 12.07 12.37
N VAL A 151 0.12 12.83 11.70
CA VAL A 151 0.37 13.58 10.45
C VAL A 151 0.56 12.68 9.24
N ILE A 152 1.36 11.63 9.35
CA ILE A 152 1.59 10.64 8.30
C ILE A 152 1.50 9.22 8.86
N ARG A 153 0.95 8.32 8.04
CA ARG A 153 0.92 6.88 8.31
C ARG A 153 1.33 6.10 7.07
N LEU A 154 2.25 5.16 7.24
CA LEU A 154 2.68 4.24 6.20
C LEU A 154 1.95 2.91 6.34
N TYR A 155 1.33 2.47 5.27
CA TYR A 155 0.77 1.13 5.13
C TYR A 155 1.71 0.30 4.28
N THR A 156 2.50 -0.56 4.91
CA THR A 156 3.39 -1.49 4.21
C THR A 156 2.58 -2.63 3.62
N LEU A 157 2.83 -2.96 2.37
CA LEU A 157 2.17 -4.03 1.65
C LEU A 157 3.12 -5.20 1.48
N SER A 158 2.64 -6.41 1.71
CA SER A 158 3.42 -7.63 1.47
C SER A 158 3.35 -8.02 0.00
N THR A 159 4.46 -8.52 -0.53
CA THR A 159 4.51 -9.04 -1.90
C THR A 159 3.50 -10.20 -2.02
N GLY A 160 2.65 -10.14 -3.04
CA GLY A 160 1.50 -11.03 -3.19
C GLY A 160 0.15 -10.34 -2.97
N GLU A 161 0.06 -9.34 -2.09
CA GLU A 161 -1.15 -8.55 -1.85
C GLU A 161 -1.41 -7.48 -2.90
N TYR A 162 -0.39 -7.05 -3.64
CA TYR A 162 -0.47 -5.91 -4.54
C TYR A 162 0.03 -6.21 -5.96
N TRP A 163 -0.39 -5.39 -6.90
CA TRP A 163 0.04 -5.39 -8.31
C TRP A 163 0.42 -3.97 -8.69
N LEU A 164 1.52 -3.81 -9.42
CA LEU A 164 2.03 -2.53 -9.88
C LEU A 164 1.93 -2.41 -11.39
N GLY A 165 1.49 -1.26 -11.87
CA GLY A 165 1.52 -0.88 -13.27
C GLY A 165 2.55 0.21 -13.53
N LEU A 166 3.11 0.22 -14.73
CA LEU A 166 4.12 1.17 -15.16
C LEU A 166 3.56 2.12 -16.22
N ASP A 167 4.03 3.36 -16.17
CA ASP A 167 3.87 4.32 -17.27
C ASP A 167 4.87 4.00 -18.41
N TRP A 168 4.77 4.73 -19.51
CA TRP A 168 5.67 4.60 -20.66
C TRP A 168 7.14 4.95 -20.35
N ARG A 169 7.42 5.61 -19.24
CA ARG A 169 8.77 5.93 -18.74
C ARG A 169 9.32 4.87 -17.79
N GLY A 170 8.57 3.79 -17.53
CA GLY A 170 8.95 2.76 -16.56
C GLY A 170 8.73 3.16 -15.10
N ARG A 171 7.99 4.25 -14.82
CA ARG A 171 7.65 4.65 -13.45
C ARG A 171 6.36 3.97 -13.03
N VAL A 172 6.27 3.59 -11.76
CA VAL A 172 5.01 3.09 -11.21
C VAL A 172 4.02 4.24 -11.12
N ASP A 173 2.90 4.08 -11.77
CA ASP A 173 1.77 5.01 -11.77
C ASP A 173 0.45 4.38 -11.37
N THR A 174 0.42 3.06 -11.29
CA THR A 174 -0.77 2.29 -10.96
C THR A 174 -0.43 1.29 -9.86
N LEU A 175 -1.27 1.24 -8.84
CA LEU A 175 -1.23 0.27 -7.75
C LEU A 175 -2.61 -0.35 -7.60
N ALA A 176 -2.69 -1.67 -7.64
CA ALA A 176 -3.86 -2.41 -7.17
C ALA A 176 -3.46 -3.26 -5.98
N ARG A 177 -4.35 -3.39 -4.97
CA ARG A 177 -4.12 -4.26 -3.81
C ARG A 177 -5.40 -4.95 -3.38
N ARG A 178 -5.23 -6.09 -2.70
CA ARG A 178 -6.30 -6.87 -2.11
C ARG A 178 -6.00 -7.07 -0.63
N PHE A 179 -7.00 -6.84 0.22
CA PHE A 179 -6.87 -7.00 1.67
C PHE A 179 -8.21 -7.38 2.29
N MET A 180 -8.18 -7.81 3.54
CA MET A 180 -9.38 -8.22 4.26
C MET A 180 -9.77 -7.13 5.28
N TYR A 181 -11.03 -6.73 5.28
CA TYR A 181 -11.62 -5.86 6.31
C TYR A 181 -12.89 -6.50 6.84
N SER A 182 -13.15 -6.32 8.14
CA SER A 182 -14.43 -6.67 8.71
C SER A 182 -15.49 -5.62 8.36
N TYR A 183 -16.76 -5.99 8.40
CA TYR A 183 -17.85 -5.06 8.15
C TYR A 183 -17.77 -3.84 9.07
N ARG A 184 -17.43 -4.04 10.34
CA ARG A 184 -17.22 -2.95 11.32
C ARG A 184 -16.09 -2.01 10.91
N GLN A 185 -14.98 -2.52 10.37
CA GLN A 185 -13.86 -1.70 9.91
C GLN A 185 -14.22 -0.87 8.68
N ILE A 186 -15.03 -1.43 7.78
CA ILE A 186 -15.51 -0.70 6.59
C ILE A 186 -16.43 0.44 7.01
N GLU A 187 -17.40 0.17 7.86
CA GLU A 187 -18.35 1.18 8.40
C GLU A 187 -17.61 2.30 9.13
N ALA A 188 -16.61 1.97 9.96
CA ALA A 188 -15.82 2.95 10.70
C ALA A 188 -14.95 3.82 9.79
N ARG A 189 -14.37 3.22 8.72
CA ARG A 189 -13.45 3.94 7.81
C ARG A 189 -14.19 4.79 6.79
N TRP A 190 -15.33 4.30 6.28
CA TRP A 190 -16.13 4.94 5.23
C TRP A 190 -17.63 4.96 5.60
N PRO A 191 -18.04 5.73 6.61
CA PRO A 191 -19.45 5.75 7.03
C PRO A 191 -20.42 6.22 5.93
N GLU A 192 -19.88 6.85 4.87
CA GLU A 192 -20.66 7.36 3.73
C GLU A 192 -20.71 6.39 2.54
N HIS A 193 -20.33 5.11 2.71
CA HIS A 193 -20.28 4.13 1.61
C HIS A 193 -21.66 3.87 0.96
N GLY A 194 -22.76 4.03 1.71
CA GLY A 194 -24.13 3.93 1.20
C GLY A 194 -24.61 2.50 0.88
N ILE A 195 -23.88 1.46 1.31
CA ILE A 195 -24.22 0.05 1.09
C ILE A 195 -24.97 -0.47 2.32
N ALA A 196 -26.29 -0.62 2.20
CA ALA A 196 -27.16 -1.00 3.32
C ALA A 196 -26.77 -2.34 3.97
N GLU A 197 -26.39 -3.34 3.15
CA GLU A 197 -25.94 -4.66 3.64
C GLU A 197 -24.72 -4.55 4.56
N ILE A 198 -23.74 -3.73 4.21
CA ILE A 198 -22.53 -3.55 5.02
C ILE A 198 -22.88 -2.92 6.36
N SER A 199 -23.73 -1.86 6.37
CA SER A 199 -24.16 -1.18 7.60
C SER A 199 -25.02 -2.08 8.49
N GLU A 200 -25.86 -2.93 7.92
CA GLU A 200 -26.69 -3.89 8.67
C GLU A 200 -25.80 -4.95 9.32
N ARG A 201 -24.89 -5.57 8.57
CA ARG A 201 -23.97 -6.59 9.10
C ARG A 201 -22.99 -6.01 10.12
N ALA A 202 -22.52 -4.78 9.92
CA ALA A 202 -21.63 -4.10 10.86
C ALA A 202 -22.24 -3.89 12.26
N ARG A 203 -23.60 -3.83 12.35
CA ARG A 203 -24.34 -3.71 13.61
C ARG A 203 -24.80 -5.05 14.17
N GLY A 204 -24.72 -6.12 13.37
CA GLY A 204 -25.19 -7.46 13.71
C GLY A 204 -24.11 -8.36 14.30
N ALA A 205 -24.43 -9.64 14.41
CA ALA A 205 -23.52 -10.69 14.87
C ALA A 205 -22.32 -10.91 13.92
N ASP A 206 -22.47 -10.54 12.65
CA ASP A 206 -21.43 -10.69 11.60
C ASP A 206 -20.47 -9.52 11.53
N ALA A 207 -20.50 -8.58 12.48
CA ALA A 207 -19.71 -7.34 12.45
C ALA A 207 -18.18 -7.58 12.27
N ASP A 208 -17.68 -8.67 12.81
CA ASP A 208 -16.26 -9.05 12.73
C ASP A 208 -15.94 -10.01 11.57
N THR A 209 -16.94 -10.37 10.75
CA THR A 209 -16.71 -11.18 9.54
C THR A 209 -15.90 -10.38 8.53
N GLU A 210 -14.80 -10.96 8.08
CA GLU A 210 -13.89 -10.33 7.12
C GLU A 210 -14.36 -10.57 5.68
N ILE A 211 -14.36 -9.52 4.88
CA ILE A 211 -14.60 -9.57 3.44
C ILE A 211 -13.40 -9.03 2.67
N ALA A 212 -13.21 -9.54 1.46
CA ALA A 212 -12.15 -9.08 0.59
C ALA A 212 -12.50 -7.73 -0.03
N VAL A 213 -11.61 -6.78 0.15
CA VAL A 213 -11.68 -5.44 -0.43
C VAL A 213 -10.54 -5.28 -1.43
N LEU A 214 -10.88 -4.81 -2.61
CA LEU A 214 -9.94 -4.42 -3.64
C LEU A 214 -9.80 -2.90 -3.64
N HIS A 215 -8.59 -2.43 -3.86
CA HIS A 215 -8.28 -1.01 -3.96
C HIS A 215 -7.38 -0.77 -5.16
N MET A 216 -7.72 0.19 -5.99
CA MET A 216 -6.90 0.61 -7.14
C MET A 216 -6.63 2.10 -7.10
N ILE A 217 -5.37 2.45 -7.31
CA ILE A 217 -4.90 3.82 -7.53
C ILE A 217 -4.31 3.85 -8.93
N GLU A 218 -4.82 4.73 -9.78
CA GLU A 218 -4.36 4.87 -11.16
C GLU A 218 -4.44 6.33 -11.63
N PRO A 219 -3.74 6.72 -12.72
CA PRO A 219 -3.91 8.03 -13.32
C PRO A 219 -5.36 8.31 -13.68
N ASN A 220 -5.85 9.48 -13.31
CA ASN A 220 -7.22 9.90 -13.54
C ASN A 220 -7.35 10.58 -14.92
N THR A 221 -8.04 9.94 -15.85
CA THR A 221 -8.32 10.51 -17.19
C THR A 221 -9.25 11.72 -17.13
N GLY A 222 -10.05 11.86 -16.08
CA GLY A 222 -10.92 13.01 -15.81
C GLY A 222 -10.28 14.09 -14.94
N TYR A 223 -8.94 14.14 -14.85
CA TYR A 223 -8.25 15.16 -14.08
C TYR A 223 -8.49 16.57 -14.64
N GLU A 224 -8.93 17.46 -13.76
CA GLU A 224 -9.11 18.88 -14.06
C GLU A 224 -8.27 19.75 -13.11
N LYS A 225 -7.36 20.55 -13.68
CA LYS A 225 -6.50 21.43 -12.89
C LYS A 225 -7.33 22.50 -12.18
N GLY A 226 -7.19 22.56 -10.84
CA GLY A 226 -7.91 23.55 -10.01
C GLY A 226 -9.21 23.01 -9.40
N ARG A 227 -9.65 21.82 -9.77
CA ARG A 227 -10.77 21.15 -9.12
C ARG A 227 -10.37 20.61 -7.77
N LEU A 228 -11.11 21.00 -6.71
CA LEU A 228 -10.75 20.70 -5.32
C LEU A 228 -11.39 19.41 -4.79
N ASP A 229 -12.41 18.89 -5.47
CA ASP A 229 -13.07 17.65 -5.06
C ASP A 229 -12.15 16.43 -5.21
N GLN A 230 -12.46 15.38 -4.48
CA GLN A 230 -11.61 14.18 -4.46
C GLN A 230 -11.56 13.45 -5.80
N THR A 231 -12.63 13.57 -6.61
CA THR A 231 -12.73 12.90 -7.90
C THR A 231 -11.97 13.64 -9.02
N GLY A 232 -11.71 14.95 -8.86
CA GLY A 232 -10.95 15.78 -9.81
C GLY A 232 -9.43 15.72 -9.65
N LYS A 233 -8.91 14.92 -8.71
CA LYS A 233 -7.47 14.81 -8.47
C LYS A 233 -6.74 14.01 -9.54
N ARG A 234 -5.40 14.16 -9.57
CA ARG A 234 -4.53 13.58 -10.62
C ARG A 234 -4.54 12.04 -10.64
N PHE A 235 -4.64 11.42 -9.48
CA PHE A 235 -4.76 9.97 -9.35
C PHE A 235 -6.11 9.64 -8.75
N ARG A 236 -6.82 8.72 -9.38
CA ARG A 236 -8.08 8.17 -8.88
C ARG A 236 -7.78 7.04 -7.90
N SER A 237 -8.55 6.98 -6.81
CA SER A 237 -8.47 5.94 -5.79
C SER A 237 -9.86 5.32 -5.63
N VAL A 238 -9.98 4.04 -5.86
CA VAL A 238 -11.27 3.34 -5.82
C VAL A 238 -11.16 2.10 -4.95
N TYR A 239 -12.10 1.97 -4.01
CA TYR A 239 -12.26 0.80 -3.15
C TYR A 239 -13.56 0.09 -3.51
N TRP A 240 -13.51 -1.23 -3.67
CA TRP A 240 -14.69 -2.03 -3.96
C TRP A 240 -14.61 -3.41 -3.31
N ARG A 241 -15.77 -4.01 -3.06
CA ARG A 241 -15.89 -5.37 -2.57
C ARG A 241 -15.51 -6.36 -3.67
N GLU A 242 -14.70 -7.36 -3.36
CA GLU A 242 -14.49 -8.48 -4.28
C GLU A 242 -15.75 -9.35 -4.29
N GLY A 243 -16.28 -9.64 -5.47
CA GLY A 243 -17.49 -10.44 -5.63
C GLY A 243 -17.26 -11.89 -5.21
N GLY A 244 -18.21 -12.45 -4.46
CA GLY A 244 -18.24 -13.86 -4.10
C GLY A 244 -18.94 -14.69 -5.19
N GLY A 245 -18.32 -14.88 -6.35
CA GLY A 245 -18.86 -15.45 -7.56
C GLY A 245 -19.59 -16.79 -7.42
N GLN A 246 -20.84 -16.81 -6.99
CA GLN A 246 -21.72 -17.97 -7.12
C GLN A 246 -23.15 -17.69 -7.63
N SER A 247 -23.52 -16.47 -7.96
CA SER A 247 -24.83 -16.19 -8.56
C SER A 247 -24.74 -15.12 -9.62
N ALA A 248 -25.16 -15.44 -10.83
CA ALA A 248 -25.20 -14.54 -11.99
C ALA A 248 -26.25 -13.41 -11.90
N GLY A 249 -26.53 -12.93 -10.72
CA GLY A 249 -27.48 -11.87 -10.43
C GLY A 249 -27.09 -10.99 -9.25
N ASP A 250 -26.08 -11.39 -8.45
CA ASP A 250 -25.55 -10.55 -7.39
C ASP A 250 -24.69 -9.46 -8.02
N MET A 251 -24.95 -8.23 -7.62
CA MET A 251 -24.15 -7.05 -7.98
C MET A 251 -22.78 -7.14 -7.29
N ASP A 252 -21.99 -8.09 -7.75
CA ASP A 252 -20.64 -8.36 -7.30
C ASP A 252 -19.77 -7.13 -7.51
N GLY A 253 -19.37 -6.51 -6.41
CA GLY A 253 -18.38 -5.47 -6.42
C GLY A 253 -18.90 -4.05 -6.37
N GLU A 254 -19.78 -3.77 -5.43
CA GLU A 254 -20.17 -2.40 -5.11
C GLU A 254 -18.97 -1.54 -4.71
N PHE A 255 -18.94 -0.30 -5.21
CA PHE A 255 -17.95 0.67 -4.81
C PHE A 255 -18.20 1.11 -3.36
N ILE A 256 -17.21 0.86 -2.50
CA ILE A 256 -17.22 1.28 -1.10
C ILE A 256 -16.83 2.75 -1.00
N HIS A 257 -15.77 3.14 -1.71
CA HIS A 257 -15.28 4.53 -1.67
C HIS A 257 -14.58 4.89 -2.98
N CYS A 258 -14.82 6.13 -3.44
CA CYS A 258 -14.08 6.73 -4.55
C CYS A 258 -13.47 8.05 -4.08
N GLY A 259 -12.17 8.16 -4.23
CA GLY A 259 -11.39 9.33 -3.85
C GLY A 259 -10.28 9.59 -4.84
N GLY A 260 -9.30 10.37 -4.43
CA GLY A 260 -8.13 10.61 -5.27
C GLY A 260 -6.96 11.24 -4.52
N TYR A 261 -5.82 11.23 -5.18
CA TYR A 261 -4.57 11.79 -4.69
C TYR A 261 -4.02 12.82 -5.68
N SER A 262 -3.45 13.90 -5.16
CA SER A 262 -2.78 14.93 -5.98
C SER A 262 -1.44 14.42 -6.53
N GLN A 263 -0.80 13.50 -5.80
CA GLN A 263 0.43 12.81 -6.19
C GLN A 263 0.24 11.31 -5.96
N PHE A 264 1.03 10.48 -6.65
CA PHE A 264 0.99 9.03 -6.44
C PHE A 264 1.46 8.70 -5.02
N PRO A 265 0.61 8.08 -4.18
CA PRO A 265 0.88 7.96 -2.75
C PRO A 265 1.76 6.77 -2.40
N ALA A 266 2.10 5.90 -3.36
CA ALA A 266 2.85 4.70 -3.07
C ALA A 266 4.35 4.88 -3.26
N LEU A 267 5.13 4.43 -2.28
CA LEU A 267 6.57 4.24 -2.35
C LEU A 267 6.83 2.83 -2.87
N THR A 268 7.50 2.71 -4.00
CA THR A 268 7.72 1.42 -4.68
C THR A 268 9.20 1.24 -5.04
N PRO A 269 10.09 1.02 -4.04
CA PRO A 269 11.50 0.74 -4.31
C PRO A 269 11.64 -0.59 -5.05
N ARG A 270 12.59 -0.63 -6.00
CA ARG A 270 12.91 -1.79 -6.84
C ARG A 270 14.39 -1.94 -6.99
#